data_668ade8d501096d58f6f581f819ab898
#
_entry.id   668ade8d501096d58f6f581f819ab898
#
_cell.length_a   1.000
_cell.length_b   1.000
_cell.length_c   1.000
_cell.angle_alpha   90.00
_cell.angle_beta   90.00
_cell.angle_gamma   90.00
#
_symmetry.space_group_name_H-M   'P 1'
#
loop_
_entity.id
_entity.type
_entity.pdbx_description
1 polymer ?
#
loop_
_entity_poly.entity_id
_entity_poly.type
_entity_poly.pdbx_seq_one_letter_code
_entity_poly.pdbx_strand_id
1 'polypeptide(L)'
;MTSSPTSSGNTSSGNTRGRIFSGVQPTGNLHLGNYLGAIRNWVALQDSFESIYCVVDLHAITVAQDPAQLRQSTREVAASLIAAGISPERAIIFNQSQVPQHSQLAWIFSCVARLGWLNRMTQFKEKAGKNRENARVGLYSYPILMAADILAYRATHVPVGEDQKQHLELTRDIAQSFNQAYDVEFFPLPEPQILGSATRVMSLRDGASKMSKSDMSDNSRINLTDDRDQIAQKIRKAKTDSDALPSEEAGLEGRPEAQNLVGIYAALAGSSVGAVLAEFGGKGF
;
A
#
# COMPACT_ATOMS: atom_id res chain seq x y z
N MET A 1 -51.09 -4.39 -42.14
CA MET A 1 -49.74 -3.90 -42.50
C MET A 1 -49.40 -2.78 -41.55
N THR A 2 -48.75 -3.07 -40.45
CA THR A 2 -48.20 -2.05 -39.53
C THR A 2 -46.83 -2.53 -39.12
N SER A 3 -45.84 -1.91 -39.66
CA SER A 3 -44.42 -2.13 -39.42
C SER A 3 -44.01 -1.49 -38.11
N SER A 4 -43.45 -2.31 -37.16
CA SER A 4 -42.82 -1.88 -35.94
C SER A 4 -41.39 -1.39 -36.23
N PRO A 5 -40.90 -0.30 -35.59
CA PRO A 5 -39.52 0.12 -35.74
C PRO A 5 -38.63 -0.70 -34.82
N THR A 6 -37.62 -1.34 -35.39
CA THR A 6 -36.48 -1.94 -34.71
C THR A 6 -35.64 -0.86 -34.07
N SER A 7 -35.61 -0.80 -32.75
CA SER A 7 -34.65 0.02 -32.01
C SER A 7 -33.27 -0.64 -32.04
N SER A 8 -32.37 -0.11 -32.86
CA SER A 8 -30.95 -0.41 -32.82
C SER A 8 -30.34 0.12 -31.50
N GLY A 9 -30.14 -0.76 -30.57
CA GLY A 9 -29.38 -0.47 -29.36
C GLY A 9 -27.94 -0.15 -29.71
N ASN A 10 -27.59 1.11 -29.58
CA ASN A 10 -26.23 1.59 -29.73
C ASN A 10 -25.45 1.19 -28.44
N THR A 11 -24.83 0.03 -28.46
CA THR A 11 -23.85 -0.33 -27.42
C THR A 11 -22.56 0.42 -27.71
N SER A 12 -22.45 1.62 -27.14
CA SER A 12 -21.18 2.31 -27.02
C SER A 12 -20.30 1.47 -26.09
N SER A 13 -19.42 0.67 -26.65
CA SER A 13 -18.28 0.08 -25.96
C SER A 13 -17.28 1.22 -25.60
N GLY A 14 -17.68 2.04 -24.63
CA GLY A 14 -16.77 2.96 -23.98
C GLY A 14 -15.72 2.11 -23.29
N ASN A 15 -14.45 2.27 -23.69
CA ASN A 15 -13.29 1.72 -23.01
C ASN A 15 -13.29 2.22 -21.56
N THR A 16 -13.99 1.51 -20.67
CA THR A 16 -14.10 1.91 -19.28
C THR A 16 -12.74 1.64 -18.65
N ARG A 17 -12.04 2.72 -18.28
CA ARG A 17 -10.80 2.65 -17.50
C ARG A 17 -10.99 1.70 -16.32
N GLY A 18 -10.04 0.79 -16.11
CA GLY A 18 -10.06 -0.03 -14.90
C GLY A 18 -10.07 0.86 -13.65
N ARG A 19 -10.69 0.38 -12.57
CA ARG A 19 -10.75 1.09 -11.29
C ARG A 19 -9.77 0.48 -10.31
N ILE A 20 -8.95 1.33 -9.69
CA ILE A 20 -8.02 0.95 -8.64
C ILE A 20 -8.54 1.40 -7.28
N PHE A 21 -8.43 0.51 -6.29
CA PHE A 21 -8.58 0.84 -4.88
C PHE A 21 -7.30 0.53 -4.13
N SER A 22 -6.84 1.46 -3.29
CA SER A 22 -5.74 1.21 -2.35
C SER A 22 -5.98 1.92 -1.03
N GLY A 23 -5.52 1.29 0.06
CA GLY A 23 -5.68 1.81 1.41
C GLY A 23 -4.35 2.03 2.11
N VAL A 24 -4.26 3.10 2.91
CA VAL A 24 -3.12 3.38 3.76
C VAL A 24 -3.58 3.61 5.19
N GLN A 25 -2.97 2.89 6.14
CA GLN A 25 -3.29 3.04 7.56
C GLN A 25 -2.65 4.31 8.12
N PRO A 26 -3.40 5.12 8.87
CA PRO A 26 -2.89 6.31 9.54
C PRO A 26 -2.18 5.96 10.86
N THR A 27 -1.21 5.06 10.79
CA THR A 27 -0.42 4.60 11.95
C THR A 27 1.00 5.13 11.85
N GLY A 28 1.25 6.28 12.50
CA GLY A 28 2.54 6.96 12.47
C GLY A 28 2.87 7.62 11.12
N ASN A 29 3.98 8.36 11.09
CA ASN A 29 4.41 9.13 9.93
C ASN A 29 4.72 8.23 8.73
N LEU A 30 4.32 8.66 7.54
CA LEU A 30 4.79 8.06 6.31
C LEU A 30 6.29 8.33 6.16
N HIS A 31 7.03 7.35 5.70
CA HIS A 31 8.47 7.44 5.49
C HIS A 31 8.85 7.14 4.04
N LEU A 32 10.09 7.37 3.71
CA LEU A 32 10.63 7.19 2.35
C LEU A 32 10.35 5.81 1.76
N GLY A 33 10.36 4.76 2.59
CA GLY A 33 9.98 3.40 2.17
C GLY A 33 8.52 3.27 1.73
N ASN A 34 7.60 4.03 2.33
CA ASN A 34 6.21 4.09 1.87
C ASN A 34 6.10 4.85 0.54
N TYR A 35 6.84 5.94 0.40
CA TYR A 35 6.86 6.74 -0.82
C TYR A 35 7.39 5.94 -2.02
N LEU A 36 8.61 5.42 -1.92
CA LEU A 36 9.25 4.68 -3.02
C LEU A 36 8.63 3.30 -3.26
N GLY A 37 8.11 2.67 -2.20
CA GLY A 37 7.52 1.34 -2.28
C GLY A 37 6.08 1.32 -2.82
N ALA A 38 5.32 2.40 -2.64
CA ALA A 38 3.90 2.43 -3.02
C ALA A 38 3.44 3.76 -3.62
N ILE A 39 3.60 4.87 -2.89
CA ILE A 39 2.90 6.13 -3.21
C ILE A 39 3.33 6.68 -4.57
N ARG A 40 4.62 6.63 -4.90
CA ARG A 40 5.13 7.07 -6.21
C ARG A 40 4.47 6.31 -7.37
N ASN A 41 4.25 5.02 -7.20
CA ASN A 41 3.57 4.22 -8.21
C ASN A 41 2.08 4.57 -8.28
N TRP A 42 1.43 4.87 -7.16
CA TRP A 42 0.04 5.33 -7.14
C TRP A 42 -0.14 6.65 -7.90
N VAL A 43 0.84 7.56 -7.78
CA VAL A 43 0.84 8.81 -8.56
C VAL A 43 0.81 8.51 -10.07
N ALA A 44 1.63 7.58 -10.54
CA ALA A 44 1.67 7.19 -11.95
C ALA A 44 0.37 6.49 -12.42
N LEU A 45 -0.27 5.70 -11.54
CA LEU A 45 -1.49 4.97 -11.88
C LEU A 45 -2.70 5.88 -12.17
N GLN A 46 -2.70 7.12 -11.67
CA GLN A 46 -3.78 8.10 -11.95
C GLN A 46 -3.94 8.41 -13.44
N ASP A 47 -2.91 8.19 -14.25
CA ASP A 47 -2.97 8.43 -15.70
C ASP A 47 -3.72 7.32 -16.45
N SER A 48 -3.71 6.10 -15.91
CA SER A 48 -4.22 4.90 -16.57
C SER A 48 -5.52 4.35 -15.99
N PHE A 49 -5.81 4.66 -14.72
CA PHE A 49 -6.93 4.10 -13.97
C PHE A 49 -7.79 5.17 -13.32
N GLU A 50 -9.05 4.84 -13.06
CA GLU A 50 -9.89 5.54 -12.10
C GLU A 50 -9.39 5.19 -10.70
N SER A 51 -8.74 6.12 -9.99
CA SER A 51 -7.99 5.84 -8.78
C SER A 51 -8.73 6.28 -7.52
N ILE A 52 -8.85 5.38 -6.56
CA ILE A 52 -9.49 5.59 -5.25
C ILE A 52 -8.49 5.24 -4.16
N TYR A 53 -8.15 6.21 -3.31
CA TYR A 53 -7.21 6.08 -2.21
C TYR A 53 -7.91 6.36 -0.90
N CYS A 54 -7.86 5.39 0.01
CA CYS A 54 -8.55 5.44 1.29
C CYS A 54 -7.57 5.52 2.46
N VAL A 55 -7.79 6.47 3.36
CA VAL A 55 -7.11 6.45 4.66
C VAL A 55 -7.92 5.52 5.58
N VAL A 56 -7.38 4.33 5.83
CA VAL A 56 -8.12 3.22 6.45
C VAL A 56 -8.00 3.23 7.98
N ASP A 57 -8.67 4.16 8.61
CA ASP A 57 -8.66 4.38 10.06
C ASP A 57 -9.39 3.26 10.84
N LEU A 58 -10.39 2.60 10.26
CA LEU A 58 -11.02 1.43 10.87
C LEU A 58 -10.08 0.23 10.95
N HIS A 59 -9.16 0.07 9.99
CA HIS A 59 -8.10 -0.93 10.11
C HIS A 59 -7.08 -0.56 11.19
N ALA A 60 -6.80 0.72 11.40
CA ALA A 60 -5.86 1.17 12.41
C ALA A 60 -6.30 0.78 13.83
N ILE A 61 -7.61 0.83 14.13
CA ILE A 61 -8.15 0.52 15.46
C ILE A 61 -8.20 -0.98 15.80
N THR A 62 -7.77 -1.86 14.89
CA THR A 62 -7.56 -3.29 15.21
C THR A 62 -6.51 -3.48 16.30
N VAL A 63 -5.63 -2.50 16.47
CA VAL A 63 -4.73 -2.35 17.61
C VAL A 63 -5.08 -1.09 18.40
N ALA A 64 -4.60 -0.99 19.63
CA ALA A 64 -4.90 0.17 20.47
C ALA A 64 -4.30 1.45 19.85
N GLN A 65 -5.10 2.50 19.75
CA GLN A 65 -4.71 3.82 19.25
C GLN A 65 -5.10 4.89 20.26
N ASP A 66 -4.30 5.93 20.37
CA ASP A 66 -4.73 7.19 21.01
C ASP A 66 -5.67 7.93 20.04
N PRO A 67 -6.89 8.32 20.47
CA PRO A 67 -7.86 8.94 19.56
C PRO A 67 -7.41 10.31 18.99
N ALA A 68 -6.66 11.09 19.74
CA ALA A 68 -6.17 12.40 19.30
C ALA A 68 -5.09 12.20 18.25
N GLN A 69 -4.14 11.30 18.51
CA GLN A 69 -3.08 10.93 17.57
C GLN A 69 -3.65 10.32 16.30
N LEU A 70 -4.65 9.44 16.39
CA LEU A 70 -5.28 8.84 15.21
C LEU A 70 -5.92 9.90 14.30
N ARG A 71 -6.64 10.87 14.87
CA ARG A 71 -7.22 12.00 14.11
C ARG A 71 -6.15 12.84 13.42
N GLN A 72 -5.05 13.14 14.12
CA GLN A 72 -3.94 13.89 13.56
C GLN A 72 -3.28 13.09 12.41
N SER A 73 -2.91 11.84 12.66
CA SER A 73 -2.27 10.98 11.67
C SER A 73 -3.13 10.74 10.43
N THR A 74 -4.46 10.68 10.58
CA THR A 74 -5.39 10.59 9.44
C THR A 74 -5.26 11.80 8.51
N ARG A 75 -5.20 13.01 9.07
CA ARG A 75 -5.02 14.26 8.31
C ARG A 75 -3.63 14.34 7.67
N GLU A 76 -2.60 13.98 8.42
CA GLU A 76 -1.21 13.98 7.95
C GLU A 76 -0.99 13.01 6.79
N VAL A 77 -1.58 11.82 6.86
CA VAL A 77 -1.52 10.84 5.77
C VAL A 77 -2.21 11.38 4.52
N ALA A 78 -3.42 11.95 4.65
CA ALA A 78 -4.12 12.54 3.51
C ALA A 78 -3.32 13.69 2.89
N ALA A 79 -2.76 14.59 3.71
CA ALA A 79 -1.90 15.67 3.25
C ALA A 79 -0.63 15.16 2.55
N SER A 80 -0.01 14.10 3.09
CA SER A 80 1.17 13.47 2.51
C SER A 80 0.89 12.83 1.15
N LEU A 81 -0.28 12.22 0.95
CA LEU A 81 -0.69 11.69 -0.35
C LEU A 81 -0.81 12.79 -1.39
N ILE A 82 -1.46 13.92 -1.03
CA ILE A 82 -1.61 15.07 -1.92
C ILE A 82 -0.25 15.69 -2.23
N ALA A 83 0.58 15.92 -1.23
CA ALA A 83 1.93 16.47 -1.39
C ALA A 83 2.84 15.58 -2.25
N ALA A 84 2.64 14.26 -2.21
CA ALA A 84 3.37 13.30 -3.04
C ALA A 84 2.90 13.27 -4.50
N GLY A 85 1.80 13.96 -4.85
CA GLY A 85 1.31 14.09 -6.22
C GLY A 85 -0.01 13.35 -6.51
N ILE A 86 -0.69 12.80 -5.50
CA ILE A 86 -2.07 12.31 -5.69
C ILE A 86 -2.97 13.53 -5.84
N SER A 87 -3.50 13.77 -7.04
CA SER A 87 -4.35 14.91 -7.34
C SER A 87 -5.81 14.63 -6.97
N PRO A 88 -6.42 15.45 -6.08
CA PRO A 88 -7.86 15.33 -5.79
C PRO A 88 -8.78 15.60 -6.99
N GLU A 89 -8.26 16.21 -8.07
CA GLU A 89 -8.99 16.42 -9.32
C GLU A 89 -9.04 15.17 -10.20
N ARG A 90 -8.10 14.23 -9.99
CA ARG A 90 -7.94 13.03 -10.82
C ARG A 90 -8.20 11.73 -10.06
N ALA A 91 -8.14 11.76 -8.74
CA ALA A 91 -8.32 10.64 -7.87
C ALA A 91 -9.23 11.00 -6.69
N ILE A 92 -9.92 10.02 -6.15
CA ILE A 92 -10.71 10.17 -4.93
C ILE A 92 -9.79 9.87 -3.74
N ILE A 93 -9.70 10.80 -2.79
CA ILE A 93 -9.04 10.60 -1.50
C ILE A 93 -10.10 10.78 -0.41
N PHE A 94 -10.26 9.82 0.48
CA PHE A 94 -11.23 9.90 1.57
C PHE A 94 -10.79 9.12 2.81
N ASN A 95 -11.49 9.36 3.94
CA ASN A 95 -11.31 8.63 5.17
C ASN A 95 -12.37 7.53 5.32
N GLN A 96 -11.95 6.30 5.60
CA GLN A 96 -12.78 5.11 5.62
C GLN A 96 -13.99 5.22 6.55
N SER A 97 -13.78 5.73 7.78
CA SER A 97 -14.87 5.87 8.76
C SER A 97 -15.95 6.89 8.38
N GLN A 98 -15.69 7.75 7.39
CA GLN A 98 -16.69 8.70 6.88
C GLN A 98 -17.67 8.05 5.89
N VAL A 99 -17.44 6.79 5.51
CA VAL A 99 -18.29 6.00 4.61
C VAL A 99 -18.78 4.75 5.35
N PRO A 100 -19.91 4.81 6.08
CA PRO A 100 -20.42 3.71 6.91
C PRO A 100 -20.65 2.40 6.14
N GLN A 101 -20.83 2.48 4.84
CA GLN A 101 -21.04 1.34 3.95
C GLN A 101 -19.92 0.32 3.97
N HIS A 102 -18.69 0.73 4.28
CA HIS A 102 -17.57 -0.21 4.47
C HIS A 102 -17.86 -1.23 5.57
N SER A 103 -18.30 -0.74 6.74
CA SER A 103 -18.66 -1.61 7.87
C SER A 103 -19.94 -2.42 7.61
N GLN A 104 -20.92 -1.84 6.92
CA GLN A 104 -22.17 -2.52 6.57
C GLN A 104 -21.88 -3.66 5.59
N LEU A 105 -21.09 -3.43 4.55
CA LEU A 105 -20.72 -4.45 3.58
C LEU A 105 -19.82 -5.52 4.22
N ALA A 106 -18.92 -5.14 5.12
CA ALA A 106 -18.11 -6.08 5.88
C ALA A 106 -18.97 -7.04 6.71
N TRP A 107 -20.09 -6.55 7.30
CA TRP A 107 -21.04 -7.40 7.98
C TRP A 107 -21.71 -8.39 7.03
N ILE A 108 -22.19 -7.93 5.87
CA ILE A 108 -22.79 -8.78 4.85
C ILE A 108 -21.79 -9.86 4.40
N PHE A 109 -20.56 -9.48 4.14
CA PHE A 109 -19.51 -10.43 3.76
C PHE A 109 -19.12 -11.39 4.87
N SER A 110 -19.25 -11.00 6.14
CA SER A 110 -19.09 -11.91 7.28
C SER A 110 -20.11 -13.04 7.28
N CYS A 111 -21.30 -12.81 6.68
CA CYS A 111 -22.34 -13.84 6.52
C CYS A 111 -22.10 -14.77 5.31
N VAL A 112 -21.18 -14.40 4.42
CA VAL A 112 -20.82 -15.18 3.21
C VAL A 112 -19.46 -15.88 3.38
N ALA A 113 -18.51 -15.22 4.02
CA ALA A 113 -17.14 -15.72 4.22
C ALA A 113 -17.12 -16.94 5.15
N ARG A 114 -16.20 -17.87 4.89
CA ARG A 114 -16.04 -19.09 5.68
C ARG A 114 -14.92 -18.95 6.71
N LEU A 115 -15.15 -19.43 7.93
CA LEU A 115 -14.13 -19.43 8.98
C LEU A 115 -12.80 -20.08 8.53
N GLY A 116 -12.89 -21.18 7.74
CA GLY A 116 -11.73 -21.86 7.21
C GLY A 116 -10.83 -20.97 6.32
N TRP A 117 -11.39 -19.97 5.65
CA TRP A 117 -10.61 -19.00 4.85
C TRP A 117 -9.82 -18.07 5.75
N LEU A 118 -10.44 -17.53 6.79
CA LEU A 118 -9.80 -16.66 7.77
C LEU A 118 -8.73 -17.38 8.58
N ASN A 119 -8.97 -18.65 8.92
CA ASN A 119 -8.00 -19.48 9.66
C ASN A 119 -6.70 -19.73 8.88
N ARG A 120 -6.72 -19.63 7.55
CA ARG A 120 -5.53 -19.77 6.71
C ARG A 120 -4.70 -18.48 6.62
N MET A 121 -5.27 -17.32 7.01
CA MET A 121 -4.58 -16.04 6.93
C MET A 121 -3.32 -16.02 7.81
N THR A 122 -2.17 -15.80 7.19
CA THR A 122 -0.86 -15.82 7.87
C THR A 122 -0.68 -14.64 8.80
N GLN A 123 -1.12 -13.45 8.40
CA GLN A 123 -0.96 -12.22 9.19
C GLN A 123 -1.68 -12.26 10.54
N PHE A 124 -2.82 -12.94 10.65
CA PHE A 124 -3.45 -13.14 11.96
C PHE A 124 -2.54 -13.98 12.88
N LYS A 125 -1.96 -15.05 12.33
CA LYS A 125 -1.07 -15.94 13.09
C LYS A 125 0.17 -15.21 13.60
N GLU A 126 0.74 -14.33 12.78
CA GLU A 126 1.92 -13.53 13.11
C GLU A 126 1.61 -12.46 14.16
N LYS A 127 0.54 -11.69 13.97
CA LYS A 127 0.18 -10.57 14.86
C LYS A 127 -0.42 -11.01 16.19
N ALA A 128 -1.20 -12.09 16.22
CA ALA A 128 -1.76 -12.65 17.45
C ALA A 128 -0.69 -13.38 18.31
N GLY A 129 0.41 -13.82 17.70
CA GLY A 129 1.50 -14.49 18.40
C GLY A 129 1.07 -15.76 19.13
N LYS A 130 1.68 -16.02 20.30
CA LYS A 130 1.37 -17.19 21.15
C LYS A 130 0.05 -17.07 21.91
N ASN A 131 -0.46 -15.87 22.13
CA ASN A 131 -1.64 -15.60 22.96
C ASN A 131 -2.87 -15.26 22.10
N ARG A 132 -3.30 -16.20 21.27
CA ARG A 132 -4.40 -16.03 20.33
C ARG A 132 -5.75 -15.79 21.00
N GLU A 133 -5.95 -16.31 22.20
CA GLU A 133 -7.21 -16.18 22.95
C GLU A 133 -7.47 -14.71 23.38
N ASN A 134 -6.40 -13.95 23.57
CA ASN A 134 -6.49 -12.52 23.90
C ASN A 134 -6.46 -11.60 22.67
N ALA A 135 -6.38 -12.15 21.46
CA ALA A 135 -6.43 -11.37 20.23
C ALA A 135 -7.83 -10.76 20.05
N ARG A 136 -7.90 -9.50 19.65
CA ARG A 136 -9.19 -8.84 19.40
C ARG A 136 -9.85 -9.41 18.14
N VAL A 137 -11.17 -9.54 18.16
CA VAL A 137 -11.95 -10.05 17.02
C VAL A 137 -11.67 -9.25 15.73
N GLY A 138 -11.52 -7.91 15.83
CA GLY A 138 -11.16 -7.07 14.68
C GLY A 138 -9.85 -7.48 13.99
N LEU A 139 -8.86 -7.98 14.75
CA LEU A 139 -7.62 -8.50 14.18
C LEU A 139 -7.83 -9.81 13.39
N TYR A 140 -8.85 -10.58 13.73
CA TYR A 140 -9.22 -11.81 13.01
C TYR A 140 -10.07 -11.50 11.77
N SER A 141 -11.00 -10.55 11.88
CA SER A 141 -12.01 -10.25 10.85
C SER A 141 -11.63 -9.13 9.88
N TYR A 142 -10.53 -8.37 10.14
CA TYR A 142 -10.17 -7.26 9.25
C TYR A 142 -9.98 -7.63 7.76
N PRO A 143 -9.62 -8.87 7.37
CA PRO A 143 -9.54 -9.22 5.96
C PRO A 143 -10.90 -9.15 5.24
N ILE A 144 -12.00 -9.35 5.99
CA ILE A 144 -13.35 -9.17 5.45
C ILE A 144 -13.66 -7.67 5.25
N LEU A 145 -13.25 -6.82 6.19
CA LEU A 145 -13.36 -5.37 6.02
C LEU A 145 -12.53 -4.88 4.82
N MET A 146 -11.33 -5.43 4.62
CA MET A 146 -10.52 -5.12 3.43
C MET A 146 -11.22 -5.55 2.13
N ALA A 147 -11.86 -6.71 2.11
CA ALA A 147 -12.67 -7.13 0.97
C ALA A 147 -13.84 -6.16 0.72
N ALA A 148 -14.50 -5.70 1.78
CA ALA A 148 -15.56 -4.70 1.69
C ALA A 148 -15.04 -3.36 1.14
N ASP A 149 -13.87 -2.91 1.58
CA ASP A 149 -13.23 -1.67 1.09
C ASP A 149 -13.05 -1.72 -0.44
N ILE A 150 -12.54 -2.83 -0.96
CA ILE A 150 -12.25 -3.02 -2.38
C ILE A 150 -13.54 -3.16 -3.19
N LEU A 151 -14.45 -4.01 -2.73
CA LEU A 151 -15.63 -4.40 -3.48
C LEU A 151 -16.76 -3.36 -3.44
N ALA A 152 -16.82 -2.50 -2.41
CA ALA A 152 -17.78 -1.40 -2.33
C ALA A 152 -17.71 -0.47 -3.55
N TYR A 153 -16.52 -0.30 -4.08
CA TYR A 153 -16.26 0.54 -5.27
C TYR A 153 -16.18 -0.25 -6.56
N ARG A 154 -16.43 -1.57 -6.53
CA ARG A 154 -16.28 -2.46 -7.67
C ARG A 154 -14.89 -2.30 -8.32
N ALA A 155 -13.85 -2.19 -7.50
CA ALA A 155 -12.50 -2.07 -7.98
C ALA A 155 -12.11 -3.30 -8.82
N THR A 156 -11.52 -3.05 -9.97
CA THR A 156 -11.07 -4.10 -10.90
C THR A 156 -9.61 -4.48 -10.65
N HIS A 157 -8.84 -3.58 -10.03
CA HIS A 157 -7.43 -3.80 -9.75
C HIS A 157 -7.08 -3.28 -8.35
N VAL A 158 -6.14 -3.95 -7.70
CA VAL A 158 -5.62 -3.55 -6.39
C VAL A 158 -4.09 -3.56 -6.45
N PRO A 159 -3.43 -2.40 -6.21
CA PRO A 159 -1.98 -2.35 -6.09
C PRO A 159 -1.54 -3.11 -4.85
N VAL A 160 -0.88 -4.23 -5.02
CA VAL A 160 -0.47 -5.10 -3.91
C VAL A 160 1.02 -5.41 -3.95
N GLY A 161 1.64 -5.45 -2.77
CA GLY A 161 2.91 -6.13 -2.56
C GLY A 161 2.69 -7.65 -2.37
N GLU A 162 3.77 -8.40 -2.36
CA GLU A 162 3.74 -9.87 -2.18
C GLU A 162 2.99 -10.29 -0.91
N ASP A 163 3.13 -9.54 0.17
CA ASP A 163 2.52 -9.78 1.48
C ASP A 163 0.99 -9.59 1.50
N GLN A 164 0.43 -8.92 0.50
CA GLN A 164 -1.01 -8.64 0.39
C GLN A 164 -1.74 -9.58 -0.58
N LYS A 165 -1.03 -10.43 -1.32
CA LYS A 165 -1.64 -11.34 -2.30
C LYS A 165 -2.72 -12.22 -1.68
N GLN A 166 -2.46 -12.78 -0.49
CA GLN A 166 -3.41 -13.66 0.21
C GLN A 166 -4.72 -12.94 0.58
N HIS A 167 -4.65 -11.64 0.92
CA HIS A 167 -5.85 -10.84 1.19
C HIS A 167 -6.67 -10.58 -0.07
N LEU A 168 -6.00 -10.38 -1.20
CA LEU A 168 -6.67 -10.20 -2.47
C LEU A 168 -7.34 -11.50 -2.95
N GLU A 169 -6.69 -12.64 -2.75
CA GLU A 169 -7.30 -13.96 -3.00
C GLU A 169 -8.57 -14.14 -2.17
N LEU A 170 -8.53 -13.84 -0.86
CA LEU A 170 -9.71 -13.87 -0.01
C LEU A 170 -10.82 -12.92 -0.52
N THR A 171 -10.46 -11.73 -0.98
CA THR A 171 -11.42 -10.77 -1.56
C THR A 171 -12.11 -11.36 -2.78
N ARG A 172 -11.37 -12.05 -3.65
CA ARG A 172 -11.91 -12.75 -4.82
C ARG A 172 -12.83 -13.91 -4.42
N ASP A 173 -12.43 -14.72 -3.43
CA ASP A 173 -13.25 -15.82 -2.90
C ASP A 173 -14.58 -15.28 -2.34
N ILE A 174 -14.56 -14.17 -1.60
CA ILE A 174 -15.77 -13.54 -1.06
C ILE A 174 -16.67 -13.02 -2.19
N ALA A 175 -16.09 -12.31 -3.17
CA ALA A 175 -16.84 -11.79 -4.32
C ALA A 175 -17.50 -12.94 -5.11
N GLN A 176 -16.76 -13.99 -5.39
CA GLN A 176 -17.28 -15.15 -6.11
C GLN A 176 -18.39 -15.88 -5.31
N SER A 177 -18.17 -16.07 -4.00
CA SER A 177 -19.17 -16.73 -3.14
C SER A 177 -20.45 -15.91 -3.04
N PHE A 178 -20.34 -14.58 -2.94
CA PHE A 178 -21.49 -13.68 -2.97
C PHE A 178 -22.26 -13.80 -4.29
N ASN A 179 -21.56 -13.66 -5.41
CA ASN A 179 -22.17 -13.74 -6.73
C ASN A 179 -22.90 -15.08 -6.94
N GLN A 180 -22.30 -16.19 -6.52
CA GLN A 180 -22.90 -17.52 -6.60
C GLN A 180 -24.12 -17.67 -5.66
N ALA A 181 -24.02 -17.17 -4.42
CA ALA A 181 -25.08 -17.32 -3.43
C ALA A 181 -26.39 -16.60 -3.84
N TYR A 182 -26.25 -15.50 -4.59
CA TYR A 182 -27.36 -14.66 -5.03
C TYR A 182 -27.68 -14.77 -6.53
N ASP A 183 -26.97 -15.63 -7.25
CA ASP A 183 -27.08 -15.84 -8.71
C ASP A 183 -26.97 -14.51 -9.49
N VAL A 184 -25.91 -13.75 -9.23
CA VAL A 184 -25.65 -12.44 -9.82
C VAL A 184 -24.19 -12.29 -10.22
N GLU A 185 -23.88 -11.42 -11.18
CA GLU A 185 -22.54 -10.93 -11.50
C GLU A 185 -22.36 -9.49 -10.98
N PHE A 186 -22.47 -9.33 -9.65
CA PHE A 186 -22.48 -7.99 -9.05
C PHE A 186 -21.07 -7.48 -8.72
N PHE A 187 -20.25 -8.29 -8.04
CA PHE A 187 -18.89 -7.91 -7.71
C PHE A 187 -17.88 -8.43 -8.74
N PRO A 188 -16.99 -7.57 -9.27
CA PRO A 188 -15.86 -8.04 -10.08
C PRO A 188 -14.91 -8.88 -9.23
N LEU A 189 -14.09 -9.70 -9.88
CA LEU A 189 -12.97 -10.38 -9.24
C LEU A 189 -11.71 -9.51 -9.42
N PRO A 190 -11.31 -8.71 -8.42
CA PRO A 190 -10.23 -7.76 -8.59
C PRO A 190 -8.89 -8.47 -8.87
N GLU A 191 -8.09 -7.88 -9.75
CA GLU A 191 -6.78 -8.39 -10.12
C GLU A 191 -5.66 -7.67 -9.40
N PRO A 192 -4.54 -8.35 -9.09
CA PRO A 192 -3.39 -7.71 -8.53
C PRO A 192 -2.75 -6.79 -9.57
N GLN A 193 -2.65 -5.50 -9.28
CA GLN A 193 -1.82 -4.58 -10.04
C GLN A 193 -0.39 -4.70 -9.48
N ILE A 194 0.45 -5.43 -10.19
CA ILE A 194 1.86 -5.53 -9.84
C ILE A 194 2.49 -4.17 -10.18
N LEU A 195 2.83 -3.44 -9.14
CA LEU A 195 3.65 -2.25 -9.28
C LEU A 195 5.05 -2.75 -9.69
N GLY A 196 5.63 -2.17 -10.73
CA GLY A 196 6.98 -2.50 -11.18
C GLY A 196 7.98 -2.58 -10.01
N SER A 197 9.26 -2.81 -10.21
CA SER A 197 10.23 -3.03 -9.14
C SER A 197 10.14 -1.91 -8.07
N ALA A 198 9.31 -2.16 -7.05
CA ALA A 198 9.21 -1.26 -5.90
C ALA A 198 10.57 -1.27 -5.21
N THR A 199 11.20 -0.11 -5.12
CA THR A 199 12.48 0.01 -4.41
C THR A 199 12.27 -0.38 -2.95
N ARG A 200 12.84 -1.51 -2.55
CA ARG A 200 12.80 -1.94 -1.16
C ARG A 200 13.80 -1.09 -0.37
N VAL A 201 13.29 -0.14 0.37
CA VAL A 201 14.07 0.75 1.21
C VAL A 201 14.34 0.08 2.56
N MET A 202 15.61 -0.02 2.91
CA MET A 202 16.05 -0.60 4.18
C MET A 202 16.28 0.50 5.22
N SER A 203 16.39 0.10 6.50
CA SER A 203 16.69 1.00 7.61
C SER A 203 18.04 1.70 7.38
N LEU A 204 18.11 2.98 7.73
CA LEU A 204 19.39 3.73 7.69
C LEU A 204 20.37 3.25 8.79
N ARG A 205 19.91 2.45 9.76
CA ARG A 205 20.73 1.92 10.85
C ARG A 205 21.06 0.44 10.70
N ASP A 206 20.40 -0.23 9.77
CA ASP A 206 20.58 -1.65 9.48
C ASP A 206 20.12 -1.97 8.05
N GLY A 207 21.08 -2.07 7.14
CA GLY A 207 20.82 -2.36 5.72
C GLY A 207 20.16 -3.72 5.45
N ALA A 208 20.10 -4.62 6.44
CA ALA A 208 19.42 -5.92 6.32
C ALA A 208 17.95 -5.86 6.72
N SER A 209 17.53 -4.87 7.51
CA SER A 209 16.17 -4.71 8.01
C SER A 209 15.38 -3.68 7.20
N LYS A 210 14.12 -3.99 6.83
CA LYS A 210 13.24 -3.05 6.11
C LYS A 210 12.99 -1.79 6.95
N MET A 211 13.03 -0.61 6.31
CA MET A 211 12.63 0.65 6.93
C MET A 211 11.21 0.54 7.49
N SER A 212 11.05 0.84 8.77
CA SER A 212 9.79 0.59 9.50
C SER A 212 9.41 1.76 10.40
N LYS A 213 8.08 2.01 10.47
CA LYS A 213 7.48 2.97 11.41
C LYS A 213 7.65 2.54 12.88
N SER A 214 7.74 1.24 13.14
CA SER A 214 7.83 0.67 14.49
C SER A 214 9.24 0.63 15.05
N ASP A 215 10.27 1.05 14.31
CA ASP A 215 11.63 1.17 14.82
C ASP A 215 11.66 2.24 15.92
N MET A 216 12.30 1.93 17.04
CA MET A 216 12.41 2.85 18.18
C MET A 216 13.25 4.09 17.84
N SER A 217 14.23 3.95 16.94
CA SER A 217 15.09 5.05 16.52
C SER A 217 14.52 5.81 15.34
N ASP A 218 14.23 7.10 15.50
CA ASP A 218 13.82 7.95 14.38
C ASP A 218 14.93 8.14 13.33
N ASN A 219 16.20 7.92 13.69
CA ASN A 219 17.33 7.93 12.75
C ASN A 219 17.38 6.70 11.83
N SER A 220 16.49 5.71 12.02
CA SER A 220 16.39 4.54 11.14
C SER A 220 15.66 4.80 9.84
N ARG A 221 14.94 5.94 9.75
CA ARG A 221 14.06 6.28 8.64
C ARG A 221 14.08 7.77 8.31
N ILE A 222 13.75 8.10 7.08
CA ILE A 222 13.42 9.46 6.65
C ILE A 222 11.90 9.54 6.61
N ASN A 223 11.30 10.39 7.45
CA ASN A 223 9.87 10.67 7.42
C ASN A 223 9.56 11.66 6.29
N LEU A 224 8.38 11.58 5.69
CA LEU A 224 7.98 12.54 4.64
C LEU A 224 7.74 13.95 5.20
N THR A 225 7.68 14.08 6.52
CA THR A 225 7.57 15.34 7.24
C THR A 225 8.92 15.92 7.70
N ASP A 226 10.03 15.19 7.50
CA ASP A 226 11.36 15.68 7.86
C ASP A 226 11.75 16.86 6.98
N ASP A 227 12.28 17.90 7.58
CA ASP A 227 12.86 19.02 6.87
C ASP A 227 14.28 18.69 6.30
N ARG A 228 14.82 19.61 5.52
CA ARG A 228 16.13 19.45 4.88
C ARG A 228 17.25 19.12 5.87
N ASP A 229 17.27 19.80 7.01
CA ASP A 229 18.35 19.66 7.99
C ASP A 229 18.22 18.32 8.74
N GLN A 230 17.01 17.93 9.06
CA GLN A 230 16.69 16.61 9.64
C GLN A 230 17.09 15.47 8.68
N ILE A 231 16.76 15.58 7.40
CA ILE A 231 17.17 14.60 6.38
C ILE A 231 18.70 14.52 6.31
N ALA A 232 19.38 15.66 6.19
CA ALA A 232 20.83 15.70 6.13
C ALA A 232 21.48 15.09 7.37
N GLN A 233 20.92 15.36 8.56
CA GLN A 233 21.42 14.77 9.81
C GLN A 233 21.22 13.24 9.84
N LYS A 234 20.05 12.74 9.41
CA LYS A 234 19.75 11.30 9.37
C LYS A 234 20.65 10.57 8.38
N ILE A 235 20.94 11.16 7.22
CA ILE A 235 21.88 10.61 6.24
C ILE A 235 23.31 10.57 6.81
N ARG A 236 23.79 11.66 7.45
CA ARG A 236 25.12 11.66 8.10
C ARG A 236 25.25 10.62 9.21
N LYS A 237 24.15 10.27 9.89
CA LYS A 237 24.10 9.25 10.94
C LYS A 237 23.78 7.85 10.41
N ALA A 238 23.51 7.72 9.12
CA ALA A 238 23.27 6.41 8.53
C ALA A 238 24.48 5.50 8.74
N LYS A 239 24.19 4.23 8.95
CA LYS A 239 25.26 3.23 9.05
C LYS A 239 25.88 3.05 7.67
N THR A 240 27.19 3.07 7.60
CA THR A 240 28.01 2.80 6.42
C THR A 240 29.20 1.93 6.81
N ASP A 241 29.89 1.38 5.85
CA ASP A 241 31.20 0.76 6.04
C ASP A 241 32.33 1.76 5.73
N SER A 242 33.58 1.36 5.96
CA SER A 242 34.76 2.21 5.78
C SER A 242 35.30 2.24 4.34
N ASP A 243 34.75 1.42 3.45
CA ASP A 243 35.26 1.25 2.12
C ASP A 243 34.65 2.29 1.16
N ALA A 244 35.46 2.73 0.18
CA ALA A 244 34.96 3.59 -0.89
C ALA A 244 33.84 2.91 -1.67
N LEU A 245 32.96 3.71 -2.27
CA LEU A 245 31.91 3.19 -3.15
C LEU A 245 32.54 2.43 -4.33
N PRO A 246 32.04 1.23 -4.67
CA PRO A 246 32.50 0.51 -5.84
C PRO A 246 32.08 1.24 -7.13
N SER A 247 32.76 0.99 -8.24
CA SER A 247 32.40 1.52 -9.54
C SER A 247 31.37 0.65 -10.28
N GLU A 248 31.12 -0.57 -9.81
CA GLU A 248 30.21 -1.56 -10.41
C GLU A 248 29.31 -2.20 -9.36
N GLU A 249 28.13 -2.66 -9.82
CA GLU A 249 27.09 -3.25 -8.92
C GLU A 249 27.59 -4.49 -8.17
N ALA A 250 28.46 -5.31 -8.78
CA ALA A 250 29.04 -6.47 -8.12
C ALA A 250 29.82 -6.13 -6.84
N GLY A 251 30.39 -4.93 -6.75
CA GLY A 251 31.08 -4.45 -5.55
C GLY A 251 30.18 -4.08 -4.38
N LEU A 252 28.86 -4.07 -4.56
CA LEU A 252 27.88 -3.88 -3.48
C LEU A 252 27.51 -5.19 -2.79
N GLU A 253 27.94 -6.34 -3.32
CA GLU A 253 27.67 -7.63 -2.69
C GLU A 253 28.29 -7.70 -1.29
N GLY A 254 27.49 -8.10 -0.30
CA GLY A 254 27.94 -8.11 1.10
C GLY A 254 27.97 -6.75 1.79
N ARG A 255 27.56 -5.66 1.12
CA ARG A 255 27.55 -4.29 1.65
C ARG A 255 26.11 -3.71 1.69
N PRO A 256 25.23 -4.23 2.56
CA PRO A 256 23.80 -3.91 2.53
C PRO A 256 23.50 -2.42 2.80
N GLU A 257 24.30 -1.74 3.63
CA GLU A 257 24.14 -0.31 3.91
C GLU A 257 24.49 0.55 2.67
N ALA A 258 25.58 0.25 1.99
CA ALA A 258 25.97 0.89 0.74
C ALA A 258 24.93 0.66 -0.34
N GLN A 259 24.49 -0.58 -0.51
CA GLN A 259 23.44 -0.95 -1.46
C GLN A 259 22.13 -0.19 -1.20
N ASN A 260 21.75 -0.04 0.09
CA ASN A 260 20.56 0.72 0.47
C ASN A 260 20.65 2.20 0.10
N LEU A 261 21.75 2.87 0.47
CA LEU A 261 21.93 4.30 0.20
C LEU A 261 22.01 4.61 -1.29
N VAL A 262 22.79 3.82 -2.04
CA VAL A 262 22.88 3.94 -3.50
C VAL A 262 21.53 3.67 -4.17
N GLY A 263 20.81 2.65 -3.71
CA GLY A 263 19.47 2.32 -4.21
C GLY A 263 18.44 3.41 -3.94
N ILE A 264 18.47 4.02 -2.75
CA ILE A 264 17.62 5.17 -2.40
C ILE A 264 17.94 6.36 -3.34
N TYR A 265 19.22 6.69 -3.51
CA TYR A 265 19.65 7.80 -4.38
C TYR A 265 19.20 7.55 -5.83
N ALA A 266 19.50 6.38 -6.38
CA ALA A 266 19.12 6.00 -7.73
C ALA A 266 17.60 6.12 -7.95
N ALA A 267 16.81 5.59 -7.00
CA ALA A 267 15.35 5.65 -7.07
C ALA A 267 14.81 7.09 -7.04
N LEU A 268 15.38 7.97 -6.21
CA LEU A 268 14.95 9.38 -6.12
C LEU A 268 15.41 10.20 -7.33
N ALA A 269 16.62 9.94 -7.84
CA ALA A 269 17.15 10.61 -9.03
C ALA A 269 16.54 10.11 -10.35
N GLY A 270 15.71 9.03 -10.32
CA GLY A 270 15.22 8.40 -11.55
C GLY A 270 16.33 7.76 -12.39
N SER A 271 17.41 7.33 -11.75
CA SER A 271 18.62 6.77 -12.35
C SER A 271 18.77 5.27 -12.03
N SER A 272 19.69 4.59 -12.68
CA SER A 272 20.07 3.23 -12.31
C SER A 272 21.16 3.19 -11.25
N VAL A 273 21.23 2.09 -10.49
CA VAL A 273 22.33 1.86 -9.52
C VAL A 273 23.69 1.94 -10.21
N GLY A 274 23.83 1.31 -11.38
CA GLY A 274 25.07 1.37 -12.15
C GLY A 274 25.50 2.78 -12.55
N ALA A 275 24.53 3.64 -12.94
CA ALA A 275 24.84 5.04 -13.28
C ALA A 275 25.31 5.85 -12.05
N VAL A 276 24.69 5.61 -10.88
CA VAL A 276 25.14 6.24 -9.61
C VAL A 276 26.55 5.79 -9.24
N LEU A 277 26.85 4.51 -9.37
CA LEU A 277 28.18 3.98 -9.09
C LEU A 277 29.24 4.48 -10.07
N ALA A 278 28.89 4.68 -11.34
CA ALA A 278 29.80 5.29 -12.32
C ALA A 278 30.14 6.76 -11.96
N GLU A 279 29.19 7.50 -11.35
CA GLU A 279 29.40 8.90 -10.96
C GLU A 279 30.14 9.05 -9.63
N PHE A 280 29.86 8.19 -8.66
CA PHE A 280 30.35 8.31 -7.29
C PHE A 280 31.37 7.23 -6.91
N GLY A 281 31.70 6.29 -7.78
CA GLY A 281 32.67 5.23 -7.53
C GLY A 281 34.02 5.78 -7.11
N GLY A 282 34.68 5.14 -6.13
CA GLY A 282 35.93 5.57 -5.52
C GLY A 282 35.80 6.68 -4.47
N LYS A 283 34.63 7.27 -4.26
CA LYS A 283 34.37 8.26 -3.21
C LYS A 283 33.93 7.56 -1.92
N GLY A 284 34.25 8.19 -0.77
CA GLY A 284 33.70 7.77 0.52
C GLY A 284 32.25 8.23 0.68
N PHE A 285 31.58 7.62 1.68
CA PHE A 285 30.23 8.02 2.08
C PHE A 285 30.19 9.37 2.78
#